data_88a04008799ec471d445866602df1a92
#
_entry.id   88a04008799ec471d445866602df1a92
#
_cell.length_a   1.000
_cell.length_b   1.000
_cell.length_c   1.000
_cell.angle_alpha   90.00
_cell.angle_beta   90.00
_cell.angle_gamma   90.00
#
_symmetry.space_group_name_H-M   'P 1'
#
loop_
_entity.id
_entity.type
_entity.pdbx_description
1 polymer ?
#
loop_
_entity_poly.entity_id
_entity_poly.type
_entity_poly.pdbx_seq_one_letter_code
_entity_poly.pdbx_strand_id
1 'polypeptide(L)'
;TKMISRRLYGSEYLTNLNLIETPDHKEFIDFFASEWRPEMIGYRPDADAWNVWEAKGGSNYREQALKKGADQLKAIGTVNGVRPDPAAVCMTYYDHGYLCGILREPEGNTEGEQLKFTEEDFYKAYYEPICELFLDKGSNLRLHDLYAEVSLEVPYFTENYREPDERKICIGISRKL
;
A
#
# COMPACT_ATOMS: atom_id res chain seq x y z
N THR A 1 4.60 6.16 -2.17
CA THR A 1 5.31 4.91 -1.82
C THR A 1 5.18 3.89 -2.93
N LYS A 2 3.98 3.49 -3.40
CA LYS A 2 3.79 2.44 -4.42
C LYS A 2 4.60 2.66 -5.72
N MET A 3 4.62 3.87 -6.26
CA MET A 3 5.40 4.20 -7.45
C MET A 3 6.91 4.03 -7.21
N ILE A 4 7.39 4.45 -6.04
CA ILE A 4 8.81 4.38 -5.67
C ILE A 4 9.23 2.93 -5.44
N SER A 5 8.43 2.15 -4.69
CA SER A 5 8.71 0.73 -4.45
C SER A 5 8.82 -0.07 -5.76
N ARG A 6 7.88 0.17 -6.68
CA ARG A 6 7.90 -0.47 -7.99
C ARG A 6 9.13 -0.07 -8.81
N ARG A 7 9.46 1.23 -8.86
CA ARG A 7 10.52 1.73 -9.75
C ARG A 7 11.92 1.45 -9.26
N LEU A 8 12.15 1.51 -7.95
CA LEU A 8 13.49 1.32 -7.38
C LEU A 8 13.77 -0.11 -6.94
N TYR A 9 12.74 -0.86 -6.54
CA TYR A 9 12.90 -2.18 -5.94
C TYR A 9 12.13 -3.29 -6.65
N GLY A 10 11.45 -2.99 -7.76
CA GLY A 10 10.71 -3.99 -8.52
C GLY A 10 9.46 -4.54 -7.81
N SER A 11 9.00 -3.91 -6.72
CA SER A 11 7.80 -4.36 -6.00
C SER A 11 6.55 -4.06 -6.82
N GLU A 12 6.06 -5.04 -7.54
CA GLU A 12 4.86 -4.88 -8.37
C GLU A 12 3.60 -4.79 -7.53
N TYR A 13 3.54 -5.59 -6.48
CA TYR A 13 2.40 -5.70 -5.57
C TYR A 13 2.74 -5.01 -4.25
N LEU A 14 1.88 -4.08 -3.85
CA LEU A 14 1.98 -3.37 -2.58
C LEU A 14 0.58 -3.13 -2.04
N THR A 15 0.28 -3.69 -0.87
CA THR A 15 -1.03 -3.57 -0.21
C THR A 15 -0.88 -3.02 1.19
N ASN A 16 -2.00 -2.57 1.77
CA ASN A 16 -2.04 -2.20 3.17
C ASN A 16 -1.97 -3.45 4.05
N LEU A 17 -1.07 -3.44 5.00
CA LEU A 17 -0.88 -4.58 5.91
C LEU A 17 -2.15 -4.94 6.70
N ASN A 18 -3.03 -3.96 6.95
CA ASN A 18 -4.31 -4.19 7.64
C ASN A 18 -5.32 -5.03 6.86
N LEU A 19 -5.14 -5.14 5.55
CA LEU A 19 -6.05 -5.90 4.69
C LEU A 19 -5.71 -7.38 4.65
N ILE A 20 -4.54 -7.78 5.17
CA ILE A 20 -4.16 -9.20 5.21
C ILE A 20 -4.87 -9.85 6.38
N GLU A 21 -5.89 -10.62 6.07
CA GLU A 21 -6.55 -11.48 7.02
C GLU A 21 -5.75 -12.78 7.19
N THR A 22 -5.33 -13.08 8.41
CA THR A 22 -4.65 -14.33 8.71
C THR A 22 -5.53 -15.23 9.58
N PRO A 23 -5.45 -16.56 9.47
CA PRO A 23 -6.23 -17.49 10.29
C PRO A 23 -6.01 -17.34 11.80
N ASP A 24 -4.88 -16.79 12.21
CA ASP A 24 -4.48 -16.61 13.61
C ASP A 24 -4.85 -15.21 14.15
N HIS A 25 -5.97 -14.69 13.69
CA HIS A 25 -6.47 -13.32 13.91
C HIS A 25 -6.38 -12.73 15.32
N LYS A 26 -6.40 -13.53 16.38
CA LYS A 26 -6.49 -12.95 17.74
C LYS A 26 -5.21 -12.27 18.20
N GLU A 27 -4.05 -12.82 17.88
CA GLU A 27 -2.75 -12.22 18.24
C GLU A 27 -2.42 -11.05 17.31
N PHE A 28 -2.84 -11.13 16.05
CA PHE A 28 -2.64 -10.07 15.07
C PHE A 28 -3.54 -8.84 15.27
N ILE A 29 -4.74 -8.97 15.83
CA ILE A 29 -5.62 -7.83 16.10
C ILE A 29 -4.93 -6.82 17.02
N ASP A 30 -4.25 -7.27 18.06
CA ASP A 30 -3.52 -6.40 18.98
C ASP A 30 -2.29 -5.75 18.29
N PHE A 31 -1.61 -6.48 17.43
CA PHE A 31 -0.52 -5.94 16.60
C PHE A 31 -1.05 -4.92 15.59
N PHE A 32 -2.15 -5.21 14.91
CA PHE A 32 -2.78 -4.31 13.96
C PHE A 32 -3.43 -3.08 14.59
N ALA A 33 -3.83 -3.13 15.83
CA ALA A 33 -4.30 -1.97 16.59
C ALA A 33 -3.17 -1.04 17.04
N SER A 34 -1.90 -1.49 16.95
CA SER A 34 -0.74 -0.69 17.34
C SER A 34 -0.47 0.44 16.35
N GLU A 35 -0.30 1.66 16.85
CA GLU A 35 0.21 2.80 16.07
C GLU A 35 1.69 2.63 15.65
N TRP A 36 2.37 1.59 16.15
CA TRP A 36 3.80 1.31 16.00
C TRP A 36 4.07 0.20 14.99
N ARG A 37 3.35 0.17 13.89
CA ARG A 37 3.54 -0.80 12.81
C ARG A 37 3.64 -0.10 11.48
N PRO A 38 4.31 -0.70 10.47
CA PRO A 38 4.32 -0.18 9.11
C PRO A 38 2.93 -0.30 8.45
N GLU A 39 2.70 0.58 7.48
CA GLU A 39 1.41 0.65 6.79
C GLU A 39 1.28 -0.39 5.66
N MET A 40 2.38 -0.71 4.98
CA MET A 40 2.31 -1.46 3.74
C MET A 40 3.30 -2.61 3.68
N ILE A 41 2.87 -3.66 3.00
CA ILE A 41 3.70 -4.81 2.65
C ILE A 41 3.64 -5.02 1.14
N GLY A 42 4.74 -5.44 0.56
CA GLY A 42 4.86 -5.75 -0.85
C GLY A 42 5.51 -7.08 -1.10
N TYR A 43 5.27 -7.59 -2.30
CA TYR A 43 5.85 -8.84 -2.78
C TYR A 43 6.47 -8.68 -4.16
N ARG A 44 7.61 -9.31 -4.35
CA ARG A 44 8.32 -9.44 -5.62
C ARG A 44 8.38 -10.90 -6.02
N PRO A 45 7.49 -11.35 -6.92
CA PRO A 45 7.43 -12.76 -7.32
C PRO A 45 8.70 -13.26 -8.01
N ASP A 46 9.38 -12.38 -8.76
CA ASP A 46 10.62 -12.68 -9.47
C ASP A 46 11.80 -13.03 -8.57
N ALA A 47 11.79 -12.54 -7.34
CA ALA A 47 12.83 -12.74 -6.35
C ALA A 47 12.36 -13.54 -5.12
N ASP A 48 11.08 -13.94 -5.08
CA ASP A 48 10.42 -14.54 -3.90
C ASP A 48 10.73 -13.73 -2.62
N ALA A 49 10.57 -12.41 -2.70
CA ALA A 49 11.03 -11.50 -1.66
C ALA A 49 9.91 -10.59 -1.19
N TRP A 50 9.78 -10.50 0.13
CA TRP A 50 8.89 -9.58 0.82
C TRP A 50 9.59 -8.25 1.10
N ASN A 51 8.83 -7.18 1.06
CA ASN A 51 9.30 -5.85 1.45
C ASN A 51 8.24 -5.14 2.28
N VAL A 52 8.68 -4.27 3.17
CA VAL A 52 7.81 -3.57 4.12
C VAL A 52 8.06 -2.07 4.02
N TRP A 53 6.99 -1.30 4.01
CA TRP A 53 7.04 0.12 3.77
C TRP A 53 6.22 0.89 4.80
N GLU A 54 6.81 1.99 5.24
CA GLU A 54 6.10 3.03 5.96
C GLU A 54 6.02 4.28 5.10
N ALA A 55 4.81 4.83 4.94
CA ALA A 55 4.60 6.07 4.19
C ALA A 55 4.45 7.25 5.13
N LYS A 56 5.18 8.30 4.87
CA LYS A 56 5.05 9.58 5.55
C LYS A 56 4.82 10.69 4.52
N GLY A 57 3.95 11.61 4.83
CA GLY A 57 3.66 12.76 3.99
C GLY A 57 3.61 14.05 4.80
N GLY A 58 3.95 15.17 4.16
CA GLY A 58 3.87 16.47 4.80
C GLY A 58 4.12 17.61 3.83
N SER A 59 3.75 18.83 4.25
CA SER A 59 4.07 20.05 3.51
C SER A 59 5.57 20.38 3.54
N ASN A 60 6.29 19.90 4.56
CA ASN A 60 7.71 20.17 4.75
C ASN A 60 8.43 18.88 5.21
N TYR A 61 9.74 18.87 5.02
CA TYR A 61 10.60 17.82 5.59
C TYR A 61 10.51 17.80 7.12
N ARG A 62 10.39 16.58 7.67
CA ARG A 62 10.33 16.34 9.13
C ARG A 62 11.18 15.13 9.51
N GLU A 63 12.35 15.38 10.06
CA GLU A 63 13.26 14.33 10.53
C GLU A 63 12.61 13.40 11.57
N GLN A 64 11.79 13.97 12.47
CA GLN A 64 11.08 13.17 13.48
C GLN A 64 10.06 12.19 12.86
N ALA A 65 9.41 12.57 11.74
CA ALA A 65 8.51 11.68 11.04
C ALA A 65 9.25 10.49 10.40
N LEU A 66 10.43 10.74 9.84
CA LEU A 66 11.30 9.68 9.32
C LEU A 66 11.79 8.73 10.43
N LYS A 67 12.21 9.28 11.58
CA LYS A 67 12.62 8.46 12.74
C LYS A 67 11.47 7.62 13.24
N LYS A 68 10.29 8.22 13.45
CA LYS A 68 9.09 7.47 13.86
C LYS A 68 8.77 6.35 12.86
N GLY A 69 8.83 6.62 11.56
CA GLY A 69 8.61 5.61 10.53
C GLY A 69 9.63 4.47 10.57
N ALA A 70 10.92 4.80 10.79
CA ALA A 70 11.97 3.78 10.94
C ALA A 70 11.75 2.90 12.17
N ASP A 71 11.27 3.46 13.28
CA ASP A 71 10.92 2.69 14.48
C ASP A 71 9.70 1.80 14.25
N GLN A 72 8.71 2.25 13.49
CA GLN A 72 7.55 1.43 13.10
C GLN A 72 7.97 0.23 12.25
N LEU A 73 8.95 0.38 11.36
CA LEU A 73 9.46 -0.74 10.56
C LEU A 73 10.13 -1.82 11.41
N LYS A 74 10.75 -1.45 12.53
CA LYS A 74 11.38 -2.41 13.47
C LYS A 74 10.37 -3.34 14.14
N ALA A 75 9.07 -2.99 14.11
CA ALA A 75 8.02 -3.87 14.64
C ALA A 75 7.87 -5.18 13.85
N ILE A 76 8.38 -5.24 12.61
CA ILE A 76 8.38 -6.47 11.81
C ILE A 76 9.81 -7.01 11.72
N GLY A 77 10.02 -8.18 12.30
CA GLY A 77 11.29 -8.92 12.21
C GLY A 77 11.41 -9.73 10.94
N THR A 78 10.40 -10.55 10.66
CA THR A 78 10.37 -11.40 9.47
C THR A 78 8.97 -11.50 8.88
N VAL A 79 8.92 -11.78 7.57
CA VAL A 79 7.71 -12.17 6.85
C VAL A 79 7.93 -13.60 6.33
N ASN A 80 7.10 -14.53 6.76
CA ASN A 80 7.24 -15.96 6.45
C ASN A 80 8.63 -16.53 6.76
N GLY A 81 9.25 -16.05 7.85
CA GLY A 81 10.58 -16.48 8.28
C GLY A 81 11.75 -15.81 7.55
N VAL A 82 11.48 -14.92 6.59
CA VAL A 82 12.50 -14.20 5.82
C VAL A 82 12.48 -12.72 6.21
N ARG A 83 13.65 -12.11 6.34
CA ARG A 83 13.76 -10.68 6.60
C ARG A 83 13.27 -9.89 5.38
N PRO A 84 12.39 -8.89 5.56
CA PRO A 84 11.94 -8.05 4.44
C PRO A 84 13.10 -7.26 3.83
N ASP A 85 13.15 -7.23 2.49
CA ASP A 85 14.13 -6.46 1.74
C ASP A 85 13.50 -5.78 0.50
N PRO A 86 13.39 -4.44 0.51
CA PRO A 86 13.75 -3.53 1.60
C PRO A 86 12.70 -3.47 2.71
N ALA A 87 13.13 -3.01 3.90
CA ALA A 87 12.27 -2.39 4.88
C ALA A 87 12.58 -0.89 4.87
N ALA A 88 11.67 -0.04 4.37
CA ALA A 88 12.00 1.36 4.15
C ALA A 88 10.85 2.33 4.47
N VAL A 89 11.20 3.47 5.06
CA VAL A 89 10.31 4.64 5.16
C VAL A 89 10.41 5.44 3.87
N CYS A 90 9.26 5.73 3.28
CA CYS A 90 9.15 6.65 2.15
C CYS A 90 8.45 7.93 2.62
N MET A 91 9.19 9.02 2.76
CA MET A 91 8.62 10.32 3.09
C MET A 91 8.56 11.20 1.85
N THR A 92 7.37 11.78 1.59
CA THR A 92 7.17 12.78 0.55
C THR A 92 6.84 14.14 1.17
N TYR A 93 7.42 15.20 0.64
CA TYR A 93 7.23 16.58 1.12
C TYR A 93 7.46 17.59 -0.01
N TYR A 94 7.08 18.83 0.22
CA TYR A 94 7.38 19.92 -0.71
C TYR A 94 8.60 20.69 -0.24
N ASP A 95 9.50 21.00 -1.19
CA ASP A 95 10.63 21.87 -0.98
C ASP A 95 10.75 22.83 -2.15
N HIS A 96 10.70 24.14 -1.88
CA HIS A 96 10.74 25.20 -2.90
C HIS A 96 9.78 24.98 -4.08
N GLY A 97 8.59 24.43 -3.82
CA GLY A 97 7.57 24.16 -4.84
C GLY A 97 7.74 22.82 -5.59
N TYR A 98 8.77 22.04 -5.27
CA TYR A 98 9.00 20.71 -5.83
C TYR A 98 8.53 19.62 -4.88
N LEU A 99 7.93 18.55 -5.43
CA LEU A 99 7.64 17.35 -4.68
C LEU A 99 8.93 16.54 -4.53
N CYS A 100 9.42 16.45 -3.30
CA CYS A 100 10.62 15.70 -2.92
C CYS A 100 10.25 14.37 -2.25
N GLY A 101 11.14 13.38 -2.36
CA GLY A 101 11.01 12.10 -1.69
C GLY A 101 12.31 11.68 -1.03
N ILE A 102 12.22 11.15 0.19
CA ILE A 102 13.34 10.57 0.91
C ILE A 102 12.99 9.13 1.26
N LEU A 103 13.95 8.23 1.06
CA LEU A 103 13.91 6.85 1.52
C LEU A 103 14.90 6.70 2.67
N ARG A 104 14.47 5.98 3.71
CA ARG A 104 15.34 5.62 4.83
C ARG A 104 15.04 4.20 5.29
N GLU A 105 16.06 3.39 5.37
CA GLU A 105 16.02 2.09 6.02
C GLU A 105 16.23 2.24 7.53
N PRO A 106 15.63 1.38 8.38
CA PRO A 106 15.87 1.39 9.81
C PRO A 106 17.33 1.00 10.12
N GLU A 107 17.94 1.71 11.06
CA GLU A 107 19.27 1.35 11.56
C GLU A 107 19.17 0.19 12.58
N GLY A 108 20.10 -0.75 12.49
CA GLY A 108 20.22 -1.87 13.44
C GLY A 108 19.40 -3.10 13.07
N ASN A 109 19.41 -4.10 13.95
CA ASN A 109 18.63 -5.32 13.78
C ASN A 109 17.15 -5.06 14.12
N THR A 110 16.28 -5.64 13.31
CA THR A 110 14.85 -5.70 13.60
C THR A 110 14.57 -7.00 14.36
N GLU A 111 14.24 -6.88 15.64
CA GLU A 111 13.81 -8.00 16.51
C GLU A 111 12.28 -7.99 16.67
N GLY A 112 11.57 -7.56 15.63
CA GLY A 112 10.14 -7.41 15.64
C GLY A 112 9.38 -8.73 15.46
N GLU A 113 8.06 -8.61 15.37
CA GLU A 113 7.13 -9.71 15.20
C GLU A 113 7.36 -10.48 13.89
N GLN A 114 7.06 -11.76 13.92
CA GLN A 114 7.05 -12.60 12.73
C GLN A 114 5.66 -12.58 12.10
N LEU A 115 5.55 -12.04 10.90
CA LEU A 115 4.34 -12.14 10.10
C LEU A 115 4.30 -13.49 9.38
N LYS A 116 3.13 -14.17 9.44
CA LYS A 116 2.87 -15.43 8.74
C LYS A 116 1.54 -15.34 8.02
N PHE A 117 1.56 -15.47 6.71
CA PHE A 117 0.39 -15.54 5.84
C PHE A 117 0.80 -16.19 4.51
N THR A 118 -0.17 -16.70 3.76
CA THR A 118 0.08 -17.29 2.46
C THR A 118 0.17 -16.21 1.37
N GLU A 119 0.75 -16.55 0.22
CA GLU A 119 0.68 -15.67 -0.95
C GLU A 119 -0.79 -15.43 -1.38
N GLU A 120 -1.66 -16.43 -1.21
CA GLU A 120 -3.09 -16.30 -1.50
C GLU A 120 -3.74 -15.23 -0.61
N ASP A 121 -3.46 -15.22 0.69
CA ASP A 121 -3.94 -14.19 1.63
C ASP A 121 -3.47 -12.80 1.19
N PHE A 122 -2.21 -12.69 0.76
CA PHE A 122 -1.65 -11.45 0.27
C PHE A 122 -2.34 -10.96 -1.02
N TYR A 123 -2.50 -11.84 -2.01
CA TYR A 123 -3.15 -11.46 -3.26
C TYR A 123 -4.64 -11.18 -3.05
N LYS A 124 -5.31 -11.90 -2.18
CA LYS A 124 -6.68 -11.58 -1.76
C LYS A 124 -6.74 -10.16 -1.22
N ALA A 125 -5.92 -9.81 -0.24
CA ALA A 125 -5.86 -8.47 0.36
C ALA A 125 -5.49 -7.39 -0.67
N TYR A 126 -4.66 -7.72 -1.65
CA TYR A 126 -4.28 -6.80 -2.72
C TYR A 126 -5.43 -6.50 -3.69
N TYR A 127 -6.20 -7.51 -4.08
CA TYR A 127 -7.25 -7.38 -5.09
C TYR A 127 -8.64 -7.10 -4.50
N GLU A 128 -8.91 -7.47 -3.25
CA GLU A 128 -10.22 -7.35 -2.61
C GLU A 128 -10.83 -5.95 -2.72
N PRO A 129 -10.12 -4.83 -2.44
CA PRO A 129 -10.72 -3.50 -2.56
C PRO A 129 -11.17 -3.17 -3.99
N ILE A 130 -10.46 -3.71 -4.98
CA ILE A 130 -10.83 -3.53 -6.38
C ILE A 130 -12.03 -4.42 -6.72
N CYS A 131 -12.04 -5.67 -6.26
CA CYS A 131 -13.16 -6.60 -6.46
C CYS A 131 -14.45 -6.08 -5.82
N GLU A 132 -14.38 -5.56 -4.61
CA GLU A 132 -15.52 -4.93 -3.92
C GLU A 132 -16.08 -3.76 -4.73
N LEU A 133 -15.20 -2.91 -5.27
CA LEU A 133 -15.61 -1.81 -6.12
C LEU A 133 -16.39 -2.29 -7.35
N PHE A 134 -16.00 -3.41 -7.95
CA PHE A 134 -16.69 -4.00 -9.10
C PHE A 134 -18.04 -4.62 -8.68
N LEU A 135 -18.13 -5.22 -7.51
CA LEU A 135 -19.35 -5.80 -6.97
C LEU A 135 -20.37 -4.71 -6.60
N ASP A 136 -19.95 -3.68 -5.89
CA ASP A 136 -20.82 -2.57 -5.46
C ASP A 136 -21.35 -1.74 -6.62
N LYS A 137 -20.58 -1.62 -7.69
CA LYS A 137 -20.91 -0.82 -8.88
C LYS A 137 -21.36 -1.67 -10.07
N GLY A 138 -21.87 -2.86 -9.80
CA GLY A 138 -22.27 -3.83 -10.84
C GLY A 138 -23.24 -3.26 -11.90
N SER A 139 -24.02 -2.23 -11.60
CA SER A 139 -24.87 -1.52 -12.58
C SER A 139 -24.07 -0.75 -13.64
N ASN A 140 -22.83 -0.37 -13.35
CA ASN A 140 -21.92 0.36 -14.23
C ASN A 140 -20.81 -0.52 -14.80
N LEU A 141 -20.88 -1.84 -14.58
CA LEU A 141 -19.91 -2.81 -15.08
C LEU A 141 -20.07 -3.00 -16.59
N ARG A 142 -18.98 -2.84 -17.32
CA ARG A 142 -18.85 -3.17 -18.74
C ARG A 142 -17.84 -4.29 -18.91
N LEU A 143 -18.25 -5.34 -19.61
CA LEU A 143 -17.37 -6.45 -19.95
C LEU A 143 -16.87 -6.29 -21.39
N HIS A 144 -15.57 -6.29 -21.56
CA HIS A 144 -14.86 -6.32 -22.82
C HIS A 144 -14.13 -7.65 -22.98
N ASP A 145 -13.66 -7.97 -24.16
CA ASP A 145 -12.99 -9.25 -24.44
C ASP A 145 -11.72 -9.44 -23.58
N LEU A 146 -11.01 -8.33 -23.32
CA LEU A 146 -9.70 -8.36 -22.65
C LEU A 146 -9.72 -7.82 -21.23
N TYR A 147 -10.77 -7.10 -20.84
CA TYR A 147 -10.87 -6.47 -19.51
C TYR A 147 -12.32 -6.27 -19.09
N ALA A 148 -12.52 -6.11 -17.78
CA ALA A 148 -13.75 -5.61 -17.19
C ALA A 148 -13.53 -4.16 -16.75
N GLU A 149 -14.53 -3.31 -16.94
CA GLU A 149 -14.47 -1.88 -16.62
C GLU A 149 -15.63 -1.47 -15.72
N VAL A 150 -15.35 -0.66 -14.72
CA VAL A 150 -16.35 0.03 -13.89
C VAL A 150 -16.17 1.53 -14.06
N SER A 151 -17.27 2.22 -14.34
CA SER A 151 -17.30 3.68 -14.38
C SER A 151 -17.76 4.24 -13.04
N LEU A 152 -16.96 5.14 -12.48
CA LEU A 152 -17.25 5.84 -11.22
C LEU A 152 -17.57 7.30 -11.53
N GLU A 153 -18.70 7.78 -11.03
CA GLU A 153 -19.02 9.20 -11.01
C GLU A 153 -18.44 9.81 -9.74
N VAL A 154 -17.40 10.62 -9.90
CA VAL A 154 -16.72 11.27 -8.78
C VAL A 154 -17.07 12.75 -8.80
N PRO A 155 -17.69 13.29 -7.72
CA PRO A 155 -17.92 14.72 -7.63
C PRO A 155 -16.56 15.44 -7.61
N TYR A 156 -16.34 16.29 -8.57
CA TYR A 156 -15.15 17.12 -8.63
C TYR A 156 -15.44 18.51 -8.07
N PHE A 157 -14.75 18.86 -6.99
CA PHE A 157 -14.81 20.21 -6.43
C PHE A 157 -13.81 21.09 -7.20
N THR A 158 -14.31 21.97 -8.06
CA THR A 158 -13.47 23.04 -8.62
C THR A 158 -13.30 24.13 -7.56
N GLU A 159 -12.14 24.77 -7.52
CA GLU A 159 -11.85 25.87 -6.58
C GLU A 159 -12.85 27.05 -6.67
N ASN A 160 -13.67 27.10 -7.70
CA ASN A 160 -14.61 28.18 -7.95
C ASN A 160 -16.08 27.89 -7.58
N TYR A 161 -16.39 26.82 -6.85
CA TYR A 161 -17.72 26.51 -6.30
C TYR A 161 -18.96 26.75 -7.22
N ARG A 162 -18.76 26.77 -8.53
CA ARG A 162 -19.84 26.93 -9.50
C ARG A 162 -20.01 25.64 -10.27
N GLU A 163 -20.93 24.83 -9.80
CA GLU A 163 -21.43 23.56 -10.34
C GLU A 163 -20.42 22.37 -10.25
N PRO A 164 -20.85 21.24 -9.67
CA PRO A 164 -20.05 20.02 -9.68
C PRO A 164 -19.95 19.50 -11.12
N ASP A 165 -18.76 19.54 -11.69
CA ASP A 165 -18.48 18.83 -12.95
C ASP A 165 -18.37 17.33 -12.63
N GLU A 166 -19.32 16.55 -13.09
CA GLU A 166 -19.32 15.09 -12.91
C GLU A 166 -18.24 14.48 -13.81
N ARG A 167 -17.09 14.15 -13.22
CA ARG A 167 -16.06 13.40 -13.94
C ARG A 167 -16.29 11.91 -13.79
N LYS A 168 -16.21 11.20 -14.90
CA LYS A 168 -16.21 9.74 -14.92
C LYS A 168 -14.78 9.24 -14.85
N ILE A 169 -14.50 8.43 -13.83
CA ILE A 169 -13.26 7.67 -13.75
C ILE A 169 -13.58 6.24 -14.13
N CYS A 170 -12.88 5.71 -15.11
CA CYS A 170 -13.00 4.32 -15.51
C CYS A 170 -11.84 3.52 -14.90
N ILE A 171 -12.16 2.45 -14.18
CA ILE A 171 -11.20 1.50 -13.64
C ILE A 171 -11.40 0.18 -14.38
N GLY A 172 -10.32 -0.34 -14.96
CA GLY A 172 -10.35 -1.59 -15.71
C GLY A 172 -9.47 -2.66 -15.05
N ILE A 173 -9.95 -3.90 -15.05
CA ILE A 173 -9.16 -5.09 -14.67
C ILE A 173 -8.97 -5.96 -15.90
N SER A 174 -7.72 -6.33 -16.20
CA SER A 174 -7.43 -7.28 -17.28
C SER A 174 -8.07 -8.65 -16.99
N ARG A 175 -8.66 -9.25 -18.01
CA ARG A 175 -9.16 -10.64 -17.96
C ARG A 175 -8.09 -11.68 -18.27
N LYS A 176 -6.89 -11.24 -18.64
CA LYS A 176 -5.73 -12.10 -18.79
C LYS A 176 -4.96 -12.07 -17.47
N LEU A 177 -5.19 -13.05 -16.66
CA LEU A 177 -4.31 -13.50 -15.60
C LEU A 177 -3.53 -14.70 -16.09
#